data_17fdcd3d54c0496f9dfbecffae6be06f
#
_entry.id   17fdcd3d54c0496f9dfbecffae6be06f
#
_cell.length_a   1.000
_cell.length_b   1.000
_cell.length_c   1.000
_cell.angle_alpha   90.00
_cell.angle_beta   90.00
_cell.angle_gamma   90.00
#
_symmetry.space_group_name_H-M   'P 1'
#
loop_
_entity.id
_entity.type
_entity.pdbx_description
1 polymer ?
#
loop_
_entity_poly.entity_id
_entity_poly.type
_entity_poly.pdbx_seq_one_letter_code
_entity_poly.pdbx_strand_id
1 'polypeptide(L)'
;GARRIIAISTRYDRSAEEAEEHSTLGYPPPAQVAGVLLNSIFLDLLDHDALRLEQLNRLLADLPRDKWEDLEPVRLLTLRPSCDLGNLANEHEARLPRGFRFLTRGLGTKQTRSPDFLSLVLFQPDYLRTLIEVGEADAMAQADKISRFLNEDI
;
A
#
# COMPACT_ATOMS: atom_id res chain seq x y z
N GLY A 1 -19.36 17.15 1.36
CA GLY A 1 -18.34 16.11 1.44
C GLY A 1 -17.02 16.55 0.79
N ALA A 2 -15.99 15.73 0.85
CA ALA A 2 -14.73 15.99 0.14
C ALA A 2 -14.93 15.72 -1.36
N ARG A 3 -14.45 16.62 -2.20
CA ARG A 3 -14.49 16.47 -3.67
C ARG A 3 -13.18 15.94 -4.25
N ARG A 4 -12.10 16.01 -3.47
CA ARG A 4 -10.77 15.48 -3.80
C ARG A 4 -10.23 14.67 -2.63
N ILE A 5 -9.68 13.50 -2.92
CA ILE A 5 -9.08 12.60 -1.95
C ILE A 5 -7.70 12.21 -2.45
N ILE A 6 -6.68 12.40 -1.62
CA ILE A 6 -5.37 11.79 -1.81
C ILE A 6 -5.29 10.61 -0.85
N ALA A 7 -5.17 9.41 -1.41
CA ALA A 7 -4.99 8.19 -0.65
C ALA A 7 -3.53 7.74 -0.73
N ILE A 8 -2.91 7.48 0.42
CA ILE A 8 -1.55 6.96 0.51
C ILE A 8 -1.67 5.47 0.86
N SER A 9 -1.29 4.62 -0.08
CA SER A 9 -1.25 3.16 0.09
C SER A 9 0.13 2.73 0.53
N THR A 10 0.20 1.70 1.36
CA THR A 10 1.46 1.01 1.68
C THR A 10 1.74 -0.15 0.72
N ARG A 11 0.83 -0.39 -0.24
CA ARG A 11 0.97 -1.46 -1.22
C ARG A 11 1.85 -1.00 -2.38
N TYR A 12 2.91 -1.74 -2.62
CA TYR A 12 3.76 -1.61 -3.79
C TYR A 12 3.10 -2.22 -5.03
N ASP A 13 3.18 -1.55 -6.17
CA ASP A 13 2.71 -2.08 -7.45
C ASP A 13 3.78 -3.03 -8.01
N ARG A 14 3.57 -4.33 -7.83
CA ARG A 14 4.48 -5.36 -8.36
C ARG A 14 4.42 -5.39 -9.87
N SER A 15 5.58 -5.53 -10.52
CA SER A 15 5.63 -5.82 -11.94
C SER A 15 5.06 -7.23 -12.24
N ALA A 16 4.61 -7.45 -13.48
CA ALA A 16 4.12 -8.76 -13.89
C ALA A 16 5.21 -9.86 -13.75
N GLU A 17 6.48 -9.51 -13.97
CA GLU A 17 7.63 -10.39 -13.82
C GLU A 17 7.86 -10.79 -12.36
N GLU A 18 7.74 -9.86 -11.42
CA GLU A 18 7.84 -10.12 -9.97
C GLU A 18 6.65 -10.96 -9.45
N ALA A 19 5.48 -10.88 -10.09
CA ALA A 19 4.32 -11.66 -9.73
C ALA A 19 4.46 -13.15 -10.11
N GLU A 20 5.20 -13.47 -11.17
CA GLU A 20 5.44 -14.85 -11.62
C GLU A 20 6.48 -15.61 -10.78
N GLU A 21 7.34 -14.91 -10.04
CA GLU A 21 8.38 -15.54 -9.20
C GLU A 21 7.85 -16.20 -7.90
N HIS A 22 6.55 -16.28 -7.70
CA HIS A 22 5.90 -16.76 -6.47
C HIS A 22 5.69 -18.28 -6.46
N SER A 23 6.74 -19.06 -6.53
CA SER A 23 6.66 -20.48 -6.14
C SER A 23 7.26 -20.68 -4.73
N THR A 24 6.42 -20.65 -3.72
CA THR A 24 6.79 -21.17 -2.39
C THR A 24 6.86 -22.69 -2.48
N LEU A 25 8.07 -23.23 -2.47
CA LEU A 25 8.31 -24.65 -2.26
C LEU A 25 7.99 -24.99 -0.81
N GLY A 26 6.79 -25.54 -0.55
CA GLY A 26 6.42 -26.02 0.76
C GLY A 26 5.19 -25.32 1.38
N TYR A 27 4.93 -25.65 2.65
CA TYR A 27 3.82 -25.07 3.41
C TYR A 27 4.16 -23.61 3.80
N PRO A 28 3.26 -22.63 3.58
CA PRO A 28 3.56 -21.25 3.90
C PRO A 28 3.75 -21.07 5.42
N PRO A 29 4.79 -20.35 5.85
CA PRO A 29 4.99 -20.09 7.27
C PRO A 29 3.90 -19.19 7.84
N PRO A 30 3.61 -19.25 9.16
CA PRO A 30 2.55 -18.48 9.80
C PRO A 30 2.63 -16.96 9.55
N ALA A 31 3.83 -16.39 9.49
CA ALA A 31 4.02 -14.97 9.18
C ALA A 31 3.54 -14.60 7.76
N GLN A 32 3.73 -15.49 6.79
CA GLN A 32 3.24 -15.27 5.43
C GLN A 32 1.71 -15.29 5.38
N VAL A 33 1.09 -16.26 6.06
CA VAL A 33 -0.37 -16.34 6.16
C VAL A 33 -0.94 -15.10 6.85
N ALA A 34 -0.33 -14.67 7.96
CA ALA A 34 -0.74 -13.46 8.68
C ALA A 34 -0.55 -12.20 7.83
N GLY A 35 0.55 -12.08 7.09
CA GLY A 35 0.80 -10.97 6.17
C GLY A 35 -0.26 -10.87 5.08
N VAL A 36 -0.56 -12.00 4.41
CA VAL A 36 -1.60 -12.05 3.37
C VAL A 36 -2.97 -11.66 3.94
N LEU A 37 -3.34 -12.18 5.11
CA LEU A 37 -4.61 -11.84 5.77
C LEU A 37 -4.69 -10.35 6.11
N LEU A 38 -3.63 -9.76 6.68
CA LEU A 38 -3.59 -8.34 7.01
C LEU A 38 -3.66 -7.47 5.75
N ASN A 39 -2.93 -7.83 4.70
CA ASN A 39 -2.99 -7.14 3.43
C ASN A 39 -4.41 -7.18 2.84
N SER A 40 -5.05 -8.35 2.85
CA SER A 40 -6.42 -8.49 2.35
C SER A 40 -7.42 -7.64 3.15
N ILE A 41 -7.26 -7.54 4.46
CA ILE A 41 -8.16 -6.75 5.30
C ILE A 41 -7.94 -5.25 5.15
N PHE A 42 -6.68 -4.79 5.07
CA PHE A 42 -6.38 -3.36 5.15
C PHE A 42 -6.08 -2.71 3.80
N LEU A 43 -5.49 -3.43 2.84
CA LEU A 43 -5.04 -2.86 1.57
C LEU A 43 -5.98 -3.14 0.41
N ASP A 44 -6.61 -4.32 0.37
CA ASP A 44 -7.56 -4.64 -0.71
C ASP A 44 -8.83 -3.78 -0.62
N LEU A 45 -9.22 -3.34 0.58
CA LEU A 45 -10.33 -2.42 0.77
C LEU A 45 -10.10 -1.08 0.07
N LEU A 46 -8.89 -0.51 0.17
CA LEU A 46 -8.57 0.76 -0.49
C LEU A 46 -8.68 0.64 -2.02
N ASP A 47 -8.16 -0.44 -2.60
CA ASP A 47 -8.20 -0.66 -4.04
C ASP A 47 -9.64 -0.89 -4.52
N HIS A 48 -10.45 -1.62 -3.76
CA HIS A 48 -11.87 -1.82 -4.04
C HIS A 48 -12.67 -0.52 -3.96
N ASP A 49 -12.43 0.28 -2.95
CA ASP A 49 -13.08 1.58 -2.79
C ASP A 49 -12.68 2.56 -3.90
N ALA A 50 -11.41 2.56 -4.32
CA ALA A 50 -10.94 3.34 -5.44
C ALA A 50 -11.66 2.97 -6.76
N LEU A 51 -11.73 1.66 -7.07
CA LEU A 51 -12.44 1.17 -8.25
C LEU A 51 -13.94 1.51 -8.22
N ARG A 52 -14.56 1.39 -7.04
CA ARG A 52 -15.97 1.72 -6.85
C ARG A 52 -16.25 3.19 -7.05
N LEU A 53 -15.35 4.05 -6.56
CA LEU A 53 -15.44 5.49 -6.76
C LEU A 53 -15.29 5.88 -8.24
N GLU A 54 -14.35 5.26 -8.96
CA GLU A 54 -14.20 5.46 -10.39
C GLU A 54 -15.44 5.01 -11.21
N GLN A 55 -16.03 3.88 -10.81
CA GLN A 55 -17.28 3.41 -11.43
C GLN A 55 -18.42 4.37 -11.19
N LEU A 56 -18.57 4.87 -9.94
CA LEU A 56 -19.58 5.86 -9.60
C LEU A 56 -19.39 7.16 -10.41
N ASN A 57 -18.16 7.66 -10.49
CA ASN A 57 -17.87 8.86 -11.28
C ASN A 57 -18.22 8.68 -12.76
N ARG A 58 -17.96 7.50 -13.34
CA ARG A 58 -18.36 7.19 -14.72
C ARG A 58 -19.88 7.19 -14.90
N LEU A 59 -20.60 6.55 -13.97
CA LEU A 59 -22.06 6.53 -14.01
C LEU A 59 -22.64 7.95 -13.90
N LEU A 60 -22.10 8.79 -13.02
CA LEU A 60 -22.52 10.18 -12.89
C LEU A 60 -22.24 10.99 -14.15
N ALA A 61 -21.12 10.74 -14.83
CA ALA A 61 -20.80 11.41 -16.10
C ALA A 61 -21.80 11.09 -17.23
N ASP A 62 -22.40 9.90 -17.21
CA ASP A 62 -23.39 9.46 -18.19
C ASP A 62 -24.82 9.93 -17.86
N LEU A 63 -25.05 10.46 -16.64
CA LEU A 63 -26.35 10.92 -16.18
C LEU A 63 -26.49 12.46 -16.31
N PRO A 64 -27.69 12.97 -16.66
CA PRO A 64 -28.00 14.38 -16.53
C PRO A 64 -27.87 14.85 -15.08
N ARG A 65 -27.39 16.09 -14.87
CA ARG A 65 -27.11 16.62 -13.51
C ARG A 65 -28.32 16.66 -12.58
N ASP A 66 -29.52 16.83 -13.13
CA ASP A 66 -30.78 16.80 -12.38
C ASP A 66 -31.12 15.41 -11.79
N LYS A 67 -30.44 14.37 -12.24
CA LYS A 67 -30.58 12.99 -11.74
C LYS A 67 -29.45 12.56 -10.80
N TRP A 68 -28.53 13.46 -10.47
CA TRP A 68 -27.43 13.14 -9.54
C TRP A 68 -27.86 13.05 -8.09
N GLU A 69 -29.07 13.57 -7.76
CA GLU A 69 -29.56 13.66 -6.38
C GLU A 69 -28.54 14.35 -5.48
N ASP A 70 -28.13 13.68 -4.39
CA ASP A 70 -27.10 14.17 -3.46
C ASP A 70 -25.68 13.67 -3.78
N LEU A 71 -25.49 13.02 -4.94
CA LEU A 71 -24.21 12.48 -5.35
C LEU A 71 -23.39 13.55 -6.09
N GLU A 72 -22.11 13.61 -5.80
CA GLU A 72 -21.15 14.45 -6.53
C GLU A 72 -19.93 13.59 -6.91
N PRO A 73 -19.34 13.83 -8.09
CA PRO A 73 -18.11 13.13 -8.46
C PRO A 73 -16.96 13.52 -7.52
N VAL A 74 -16.19 12.52 -7.11
CA VAL A 74 -15.04 12.69 -6.20
C VAL A 74 -13.78 12.24 -6.91
N ARG A 75 -12.82 13.12 -7.04
CA ARG A 75 -11.51 12.78 -7.62
C ARG A 75 -10.64 12.07 -6.59
N LEU A 76 -9.99 11.01 -7.02
CA LEU A 76 -9.08 10.23 -6.20
C LEU A 76 -7.69 10.21 -6.84
N LEU A 77 -6.67 10.49 -6.04
CA LEU A 77 -5.27 10.26 -6.36
C LEU A 77 -4.71 9.24 -5.37
N THR A 78 -4.34 8.06 -5.86
CA THR A 78 -3.66 7.06 -5.04
C THR A 78 -2.15 7.18 -5.26
N LEU A 79 -1.42 7.36 -4.16
CA LEU A 79 0.05 7.34 -4.12
C LEU A 79 0.49 6.00 -3.53
N ARG A 80 1.46 5.37 -4.18
CA ARG A 80 2.02 4.07 -3.79
C ARG A 80 3.53 4.18 -3.64
N PRO A 81 4.16 3.38 -2.74
CA PRO A 81 5.60 3.36 -2.60
C PRO A 81 6.26 2.79 -3.87
N SER A 82 7.44 3.29 -4.18
CA SER A 82 8.27 2.84 -5.31
C SER A 82 8.99 1.52 -5.04
N CYS A 83 9.00 1.04 -3.80
CA CYS A 83 9.66 -0.19 -3.40
C CYS A 83 8.78 -1.06 -2.51
N ASP A 84 9.10 -2.36 -2.45
CA ASP A 84 8.45 -3.32 -1.56
C ASP A 84 8.87 -3.07 -0.11
N LEU A 85 7.93 -2.57 0.71
CA LEU A 85 8.16 -2.25 2.12
C LEU A 85 8.44 -3.50 2.97
N GLY A 86 7.94 -4.67 2.55
CA GLY A 86 8.27 -5.95 3.19
C GLY A 86 9.73 -6.31 2.99
N ASN A 87 10.26 -6.17 1.79
CA ASN A 87 11.69 -6.38 1.52
C ASN A 87 12.56 -5.39 2.30
N LEU A 88 12.15 -4.13 2.35
CA LEU A 88 12.82 -3.10 3.14
C LEU A 88 12.85 -3.46 4.63
N ALA A 89 11.73 -3.97 5.18
CA ALA A 89 11.65 -4.42 6.56
C ALA A 89 12.62 -5.59 6.85
N ASN A 90 12.80 -6.52 5.89
CA ASN A 90 13.74 -7.63 6.02
C ASN A 90 15.18 -7.18 6.25
N GLU A 91 15.61 -6.13 5.60
CA GLU A 91 16.97 -5.58 5.77
C GLU A 91 17.20 -5.09 7.20
N HIS A 92 16.13 -4.65 7.86
CA HIS A 92 16.18 -4.14 9.24
C HIS A 92 15.92 -5.22 10.31
N GLU A 93 15.45 -6.42 9.93
CA GLU A 93 15.18 -7.51 10.89
C GLU A 93 16.39 -7.88 11.73
N ALA A 94 17.59 -7.84 11.15
CA ALA A 94 18.83 -8.20 11.86
C ALA A 94 19.14 -7.29 13.06
N ARG A 95 18.61 -6.06 13.06
CA ARG A 95 18.80 -5.05 14.12
C ARG A 95 17.75 -5.14 15.24
N LEU A 96 16.75 -6.03 15.12
CA LEU A 96 15.74 -6.24 16.14
C LEU A 96 16.34 -6.69 17.48
N PRO A 97 15.78 -6.25 18.62
CA PRO A 97 16.12 -6.78 19.94
C PRO A 97 15.98 -8.31 19.96
N ARG A 98 16.83 -8.99 20.74
CA ARG A 98 16.91 -10.45 20.77
C ARG A 98 15.55 -11.14 21.00
N GLY A 99 14.72 -10.61 21.90
CA GLY A 99 13.39 -11.17 22.19
C GLY A 99 12.45 -11.06 20.99
N PHE A 100 12.43 -9.92 20.31
CA PHE A 100 11.60 -9.71 19.10
C PHE A 100 12.08 -10.58 17.94
N ARG A 101 13.39 -10.69 17.75
CA ARG A 101 14.00 -11.57 16.73
C ARG A 101 13.71 -13.05 16.98
N PHE A 102 13.58 -13.48 18.23
CA PHE A 102 13.14 -14.83 18.57
C PHE A 102 11.68 -15.06 18.15
N LEU A 103 10.81 -14.09 18.41
CA LEU A 103 9.39 -14.14 18.04
C LEU A 103 9.20 -14.15 16.50
N THR A 104 9.89 -13.27 15.78
CA THR A 104 9.80 -13.19 14.31
C THR A 104 10.36 -14.47 13.67
N ARG A 105 11.44 -15.03 14.18
CA ARG A 105 11.97 -16.33 13.71
C ARG A 105 10.99 -17.48 13.92
N GLY A 106 10.29 -17.50 15.06
CA GLY A 106 9.27 -18.51 15.34
C GLY A 106 8.07 -18.43 14.39
N LEU A 107 7.79 -17.24 13.86
CA LEU A 107 6.75 -17.01 12.85
C LEU A 107 7.22 -17.29 11.41
N GLY A 108 8.51 -17.54 11.18
CA GLY A 108 9.07 -17.87 9.87
C GLY A 108 9.30 -16.66 8.95
N THR A 109 9.53 -15.46 9.51
CA THR A 109 9.77 -14.23 8.72
C THR A 109 10.96 -14.35 7.77
N LYS A 110 12.01 -15.08 8.15
CA LYS A 110 13.17 -15.32 7.27
C LYS A 110 12.92 -16.24 6.07
N GLN A 111 11.83 -16.99 6.10
CA GLN A 111 11.45 -17.92 5.03
C GLN A 111 10.53 -17.25 4.00
N THR A 112 10.07 -16.05 4.29
CA THR A 112 9.24 -15.25 3.38
C THR A 112 10.09 -14.24 2.64
N ARG A 113 9.95 -14.14 1.32
CA ARG A 113 10.69 -13.16 0.50
C ARG A 113 10.21 -11.72 0.73
N SER A 114 8.95 -11.53 1.07
CA SER A 114 8.36 -10.23 1.42
C SER A 114 7.50 -10.38 2.68
N PRO A 115 8.05 -10.20 3.88
CA PRO A 115 7.28 -10.30 5.10
C PRO A 115 6.46 -9.04 5.32
N ASP A 116 5.34 -8.92 4.62
CA ASP A 116 4.39 -7.83 4.79
C ASP A 116 3.99 -7.65 6.26
N PHE A 117 3.91 -8.78 7.00
CA PHE A 117 3.68 -8.75 8.44
C PHE A 117 4.79 -8.00 9.18
N LEU A 118 6.07 -8.19 8.81
CA LEU A 118 7.18 -7.52 9.47
C LEU A 118 7.13 -6.01 9.26
N SER A 119 6.81 -5.55 8.07
CA SER A 119 6.69 -4.12 7.75
C SER A 119 5.61 -3.42 8.59
N LEU A 120 4.54 -4.13 8.94
CA LEU A 120 3.43 -3.59 9.74
C LEU A 120 3.77 -3.48 11.23
N VAL A 121 4.69 -4.30 11.75
CA VAL A 121 5.01 -4.33 13.19
C VAL A 121 6.39 -3.76 13.52
N LEU A 122 7.17 -3.40 12.51
CA LEU A 122 8.52 -2.88 12.69
C LEU A 122 8.50 -1.36 12.96
N PHE A 123 8.69 -0.97 14.22
CA PHE A 123 8.72 0.42 14.65
C PHE A 123 10.12 0.84 15.15
N GLN A 124 11.16 0.40 14.44
CA GLN A 124 12.53 0.83 14.77
C GLN A 124 12.86 2.19 14.16
N PRO A 125 13.58 3.07 14.88
CA PRO A 125 13.90 4.42 14.40
C PRO A 125 14.61 4.44 13.04
N ASP A 126 15.51 3.50 12.80
CA ASP A 126 16.24 3.40 11.54
C ASP A 126 15.32 3.03 10.37
N TYR A 127 14.44 2.06 10.59
CA TYR A 127 13.45 1.66 9.60
C TYR A 127 12.47 2.79 9.29
N LEU A 128 11.95 3.44 10.33
CA LEU A 128 11.04 4.58 10.16
C LEU A 128 11.68 5.74 9.41
N ARG A 129 12.98 6.01 9.66
CA ARG A 129 13.72 7.02 8.91
C ARG A 129 13.81 6.66 7.43
N THR A 130 14.14 5.42 7.11
CA THR A 130 14.18 4.94 5.73
C THR A 130 12.81 5.03 5.05
N LEU A 131 11.72 4.71 5.77
CA LEU A 131 10.35 4.88 5.25
C LEU A 131 10.02 6.34 4.92
N ILE A 132 10.45 7.27 5.78
CA ILE A 132 10.27 8.71 5.55
C ILE A 132 11.06 9.14 4.30
N GLU A 133 12.31 8.74 4.18
CA GLU A 133 13.17 9.05 3.02
C GLU A 133 12.58 8.51 1.71
N VAL A 134 12.06 7.27 1.71
CA VAL A 134 11.36 6.70 0.56
C VAL A 134 10.11 7.50 0.24
N GLY A 135 9.28 7.81 1.23
CA GLY A 135 8.04 8.58 1.03
C GLY A 135 8.29 9.99 0.50
N GLU A 136 9.33 10.66 0.98
CA GLU A 136 9.74 11.98 0.47
C GLU A 136 10.22 11.90 -0.98
N ALA A 137 11.05 10.90 -1.31
CA ALA A 137 11.53 10.69 -2.67
C ALA A 137 10.37 10.38 -3.63
N ASP A 138 9.43 9.54 -3.24
CA ASP A 138 8.26 9.17 -4.02
C ASP A 138 7.31 10.36 -4.23
N ALA A 139 7.12 11.18 -3.22
CA ALA A 139 6.32 12.39 -3.32
C ALA A 139 6.97 13.41 -4.28
N MET A 140 8.28 13.58 -4.19
CA MET A 140 9.04 14.45 -5.11
C MET A 140 8.99 13.94 -6.56
N ALA A 141 9.15 12.65 -6.77
CA ALA A 141 9.05 12.03 -8.10
C ALA A 141 7.65 12.21 -8.72
N GLN A 142 6.61 12.36 -7.91
CA GLN A 142 5.24 12.55 -8.35
C GLN A 142 4.73 14.00 -8.15
N ALA A 143 5.62 14.97 -7.88
CA ALA A 143 5.25 16.34 -7.53
C ALA A 143 4.34 17.01 -8.58
N ASP A 144 4.62 16.83 -9.86
CA ASP A 144 3.81 17.37 -10.95
C ASP A 144 2.39 16.77 -10.99
N LYS A 145 2.27 15.47 -10.70
CA LYS A 145 0.98 14.77 -10.63
C LYS A 145 0.16 15.26 -9.45
N ILE A 146 0.81 15.41 -8.29
CA ILE A 146 0.19 15.93 -7.07
C ILE A 146 -0.24 17.39 -7.29
N SER A 147 0.64 18.24 -7.82
CA SER A 147 0.37 19.65 -8.11
C SER A 147 -0.81 19.81 -9.07
N ARG A 148 -0.84 19.06 -10.16
CA ARG A 148 -1.98 19.08 -11.10
C ARG A 148 -3.27 18.67 -10.41
N PHE A 149 -3.25 17.58 -9.65
CA PHE A 149 -4.42 17.10 -8.92
C PHE A 149 -4.98 18.14 -7.93
N LEU A 150 -4.11 18.91 -7.28
CA LEU A 150 -4.51 19.96 -6.32
C LEU A 150 -5.02 21.22 -6.99
N ASN A 151 -4.49 21.59 -8.16
CA ASN A 151 -4.74 22.87 -8.81
C ASN A 151 -5.77 22.81 -9.94
N GLU A 152 -6.07 21.65 -10.52
CA GLU A 152 -7.12 21.52 -11.54
C GLU A 152 -8.50 21.75 -10.92
N ASP A 153 -9.27 22.67 -11.49
CA ASP A 153 -10.65 22.93 -11.09
C ASP A 153 -11.55 21.71 -11.32
N ILE A 154 -12.55 21.56 -10.45
CA ILE A 154 -13.53 20.45 -10.48
C ILE A 154 -14.68 20.80 -11.44
#